data_019b6d5203d619ed2ba2ecc962c2e615
#
_entry.id   019b6d5203d619ed2ba2ecc962c2e615
#
_cell.length_a   1.000
_cell.length_b   1.000
_cell.length_c   1.000
_cell.angle_alpha   90.00
_cell.angle_beta   90.00
_cell.angle_gamma   90.00
#
_symmetry.space_group_name_H-M   'P 1'
#
loop_
_entity.id
_entity.type
_entity.pdbx_description
1 polymer ?
#
loop_
_entity_poly.entity_id
_entity_poly.type
_entity_poly.pdbx_seq_one_letter_code
_entity_poly.pdbx_strand_id
1 'polypeptide(L)'
;MNAYGTILKQLIQLTGSKLSTISDVIGYDVSYISKWCNKSMLPAAKMAPEINRSMASLFAQEILSQEILGDFEKTFSTEVCPDDLENTIYTLLKENYNSSCSEASTELKQQTTYKPRILTLANDIYNFFNHELPQMLLDCDDALDVLCTLDVCRFAMDSPSNAYSHLAAKHPANVKIGVDTDLLYADNNDGLKALYYFINANCAISYDFYDNTLMRTLNTIVVKDRVAILCALDQYNRVNVASVIFDPEKVNQIYVRTLPAFRTSDLLAHATEQLEFYQHGYRTDFYTKDNFQFLLTLGFEYLLPQECWDKIINVAREEYHDEFMALIVAQLQITWEEIFEKNTLDFYVLKSSLMKYIDDGEIIFADVVYHMTPEERKLHIENVLALSKKNRNIQFYVIDDEQLVNQHQMIQFSIFNNRKKLFLKNPSRYHTDIGPYFYSVLSDQLIRRISSYLDGLKNADYCSHYEAESLQTFYDKYSSLVYRMIDLSAFKK
;
A
#
# COMPACT_ATOMS: atom_id res chain seq x y z
N MET A 1 -27.40 14.51 -26.59
CA MET A 1 -28.33 14.57 -25.45
C MET A 1 -28.33 13.18 -24.87
N ASN A 2 -28.09 13.01 -23.58
CA ASN A 2 -28.02 11.68 -22.96
C ASN A 2 -29.43 11.09 -22.70
N ALA A 3 -29.54 9.79 -22.45
CA ALA A 3 -30.82 9.11 -22.23
C ALA A 3 -31.60 9.70 -21.05
N TYR A 4 -30.89 10.03 -19.94
CA TYR A 4 -31.50 10.68 -18.77
C TYR A 4 -32.13 12.02 -19.09
N GLY A 5 -31.44 12.90 -19.81
CA GLY A 5 -31.96 14.22 -20.21
C GLY A 5 -33.17 14.12 -21.16
N THR A 6 -33.19 13.04 -22.00
CA THR A 6 -34.33 12.78 -22.90
C THR A 6 -35.56 12.40 -22.08
N ILE A 7 -35.46 11.46 -21.17
CA ILE A 7 -36.57 11.05 -20.30
C ILE A 7 -37.06 12.20 -19.43
N LEU A 8 -36.12 12.92 -18.80
CA LEU A 8 -36.48 14.07 -17.96
C LEU A 8 -37.24 15.14 -18.76
N LYS A 9 -36.82 15.43 -19.99
CA LYS A 9 -37.50 16.37 -20.87
C LYS A 9 -38.89 15.89 -21.29
N GLN A 10 -39.05 14.59 -21.59
CA GLN A 10 -40.35 13.99 -21.90
C GLN A 10 -41.31 14.07 -20.71
N LEU A 11 -40.87 13.79 -19.50
CA LEU A 11 -41.68 13.92 -18.28
C LEU A 11 -42.14 15.39 -18.05
N ILE A 12 -41.21 16.35 -18.21
CA ILE A 12 -41.52 17.78 -18.10
C ILE A 12 -42.54 18.23 -19.16
N GLN A 13 -42.41 17.76 -20.41
CA GLN A 13 -43.32 18.08 -21.48
C GLN A 13 -44.72 17.46 -21.26
N LEU A 14 -44.75 16.21 -20.81
CA LEU A 14 -46.01 15.51 -20.56
C LEU A 14 -46.82 16.13 -19.42
N THR A 15 -46.15 16.50 -18.31
CA THR A 15 -46.82 17.08 -17.14
C THR A 15 -47.00 18.60 -17.23
N GLY A 16 -46.32 19.25 -18.16
CA GLY A 16 -46.29 20.71 -18.23
C GLY A 16 -45.61 21.41 -17.03
N SER A 17 -44.86 20.64 -16.24
CA SER A 17 -44.21 21.16 -15.03
C SER A 17 -43.19 22.24 -15.35
N LYS A 18 -43.22 23.35 -14.58
CA LYS A 18 -42.24 24.42 -14.73
C LYS A 18 -40.90 24.02 -14.10
N LEU A 19 -39.78 24.39 -14.71
CA LEU A 19 -38.45 24.13 -14.15
C LEU A 19 -38.26 24.76 -12.76
N SER A 20 -38.95 25.86 -12.45
CA SER A 20 -38.95 26.45 -11.11
C SER A 20 -39.58 25.53 -10.05
N THR A 21 -40.70 24.85 -10.39
CA THR A 21 -41.36 23.91 -9.48
C THR A 21 -40.46 22.72 -9.18
N ILE A 22 -39.77 22.19 -10.20
CA ILE A 22 -38.80 21.13 -10.02
C ILE A 22 -37.63 21.62 -9.16
N SER A 23 -37.12 22.83 -9.42
CA SER A 23 -36.08 23.51 -8.65
C SER A 23 -36.41 23.58 -7.15
N ASP A 24 -37.64 23.98 -6.82
CA ASP A 24 -38.08 24.09 -5.44
C ASP A 24 -38.16 22.73 -4.72
N VAL A 25 -38.52 21.66 -5.45
CA VAL A 25 -38.65 20.31 -4.89
C VAL A 25 -37.29 19.63 -4.65
N ILE A 26 -36.35 19.82 -5.58
CA ILE A 26 -35.05 19.14 -5.49
C ILE A 26 -33.95 20.00 -4.87
N GLY A 27 -34.19 21.28 -4.61
CA GLY A 27 -33.23 22.21 -4.02
C GLY A 27 -32.08 22.61 -4.92
N TYR A 28 -32.22 22.50 -6.25
CA TYR A 28 -31.20 22.87 -7.23
C TYR A 28 -31.66 24.03 -8.11
N ASP A 29 -30.75 24.95 -8.47
CA ASP A 29 -31.04 26.06 -9.35
C ASP A 29 -31.52 25.57 -10.71
N VAL A 30 -32.50 26.31 -11.29
CA VAL A 30 -33.12 26.06 -12.59
C VAL A 30 -32.08 25.83 -13.70
N SER A 31 -30.95 26.53 -13.63
CA SER A 31 -29.87 26.39 -14.60
C SER A 31 -29.23 24.97 -14.63
N TYR A 32 -29.21 24.27 -13.49
CA TYR A 32 -28.74 22.87 -13.44
C TYR A 32 -29.74 21.93 -14.10
N ILE A 33 -31.03 22.08 -13.81
CA ILE A 33 -32.09 21.26 -14.41
C ILE A 33 -32.11 21.47 -15.93
N SER A 34 -32.00 22.72 -16.38
CA SER A 34 -31.88 23.05 -17.81
C SER A 34 -30.65 22.40 -18.46
N LYS A 35 -29.52 22.32 -17.74
CA LYS A 35 -28.30 21.63 -18.24
C LYS A 35 -28.49 20.10 -18.30
N TRP A 36 -29.24 19.51 -17.36
CA TRP A 36 -29.56 18.06 -17.39
C TRP A 36 -30.49 17.75 -18.58
N CYS A 37 -31.45 18.61 -18.89
CA CYS A 37 -32.36 18.43 -20.03
C CYS A 37 -31.71 18.68 -21.40
N ASN A 38 -30.81 19.66 -21.52
CA ASN A 38 -30.35 20.17 -22.82
C ASN A 38 -28.85 19.97 -23.09
N LYS A 39 -28.02 19.67 -22.07
CA LYS A 39 -26.60 19.41 -22.17
C LYS A 39 -26.34 18.05 -21.56
N SER A 40 -25.23 17.40 -21.96
CA SER A 40 -24.87 16.07 -21.44
C SER A 40 -24.42 16.07 -19.96
N MET A 41 -24.97 16.96 -19.13
CA MET A 41 -24.73 16.98 -17.68
C MET A 41 -25.70 16.07 -16.97
N LEU A 42 -25.24 15.45 -15.89
CA LEU A 42 -26.00 14.59 -15.01
C LEU A 42 -25.96 15.12 -13.56
N PRO A 43 -26.94 14.80 -12.72
CA PRO A 43 -26.83 14.98 -11.28
C PRO A 43 -25.61 14.27 -10.71
N ALA A 44 -25.00 14.82 -9.65
CA ALA A 44 -23.88 14.17 -8.96
C ALA A 44 -24.28 12.78 -8.43
N ALA A 45 -23.45 11.75 -8.64
CA ALA A 45 -23.78 10.36 -8.36
C ALA A 45 -24.29 10.13 -6.92
N LYS A 46 -23.71 10.83 -5.94
CA LYS A 46 -24.12 10.74 -4.53
C LYS A 46 -25.55 11.27 -4.30
N MET A 47 -25.99 12.26 -5.08
CA MET A 47 -27.28 12.94 -4.91
C MET A 47 -28.34 12.41 -5.88
N ALA A 48 -27.94 11.74 -6.96
CA ALA A 48 -28.86 11.28 -8.00
C ALA A 48 -30.02 10.40 -7.49
N PRO A 49 -29.84 9.45 -6.54
CA PRO A 49 -30.94 8.67 -6.01
C PRO A 49 -32.01 9.52 -5.32
N GLU A 50 -31.62 10.52 -4.55
CA GLU A 50 -32.51 11.42 -3.84
C GLU A 50 -33.23 12.35 -4.80
N ILE A 51 -32.50 12.97 -5.73
CA ILE A 51 -33.03 13.82 -6.79
C ILE A 51 -34.08 13.08 -7.63
N ASN A 52 -33.76 11.86 -8.08
CA ASN A 52 -34.66 11.05 -8.90
C ASN A 52 -35.92 10.66 -8.13
N ARG A 53 -35.84 10.39 -6.83
CA ARG A 53 -36.99 10.06 -6.01
C ARG A 53 -37.91 11.26 -5.83
N SER A 54 -37.35 12.44 -5.52
CA SER A 54 -38.12 13.68 -5.38
C SER A 54 -38.80 14.09 -6.69
N MET A 55 -38.11 13.93 -7.82
CA MET A 55 -38.73 14.18 -9.14
C MET A 55 -39.80 13.15 -9.49
N ALA A 56 -39.59 11.88 -9.16
CA ALA A 56 -40.58 10.83 -9.42
C ALA A 56 -41.87 11.08 -8.65
N SER A 57 -41.80 11.49 -7.40
CA SER A 57 -42.93 11.84 -6.58
C SER A 57 -43.69 13.05 -7.15
N LEU A 58 -42.98 14.10 -7.56
CA LEU A 58 -43.58 15.28 -8.19
C LEU A 58 -44.32 14.89 -9.49
N PHE A 59 -43.67 14.21 -10.42
CA PHE A 59 -44.27 13.85 -11.69
C PHE A 59 -45.45 12.89 -11.53
N ALA A 60 -45.40 11.92 -10.59
CA ALA A 60 -46.50 11.03 -10.30
C ALA A 60 -47.74 11.81 -9.80
N GLN A 61 -47.57 12.77 -8.89
CA GLN A 61 -48.64 13.62 -8.42
C GLN A 61 -49.26 14.45 -9.54
N GLU A 62 -48.45 15.04 -10.40
CA GLU A 62 -48.92 15.84 -11.54
C GLU A 62 -49.70 14.96 -12.55
N ILE A 63 -49.20 13.76 -12.89
CA ILE A 63 -49.86 12.83 -13.82
C ILE A 63 -51.21 12.38 -13.28
N LEU A 64 -51.30 12.06 -12.00
CA LEU A 64 -52.57 11.63 -11.38
C LEU A 64 -53.54 12.78 -11.23
N SER A 65 -53.07 13.99 -10.84
CA SER A 65 -53.90 15.17 -10.67
C SER A 65 -54.51 15.69 -11.99
N GLN A 66 -53.80 15.51 -13.09
CA GLN A 66 -54.22 15.90 -14.43
C GLN A 66 -54.96 14.80 -15.20
N GLU A 67 -55.09 13.61 -14.60
CA GLU A 67 -55.73 12.42 -15.20
C GLU A 67 -55.09 11.97 -16.54
N ILE A 68 -53.77 12.20 -16.71
CA ILE A 68 -53.01 11.92 -17.95
C ILE A 68 -52.23 10.59 -17.90
N LEU A 69 -52.64 9.64 -17.05
CA LEU A 69 -51.99 8.33 -16.92
C LEU A 69 -51.92 7.59 -18.26
N GLY A 70 -53.00 7.60 -19.05
CA GLY A 70 -53.02 6.94 -20.37
C GLY A 70 -52.03 7.56 -21.39
N ASP A 71 -51.73 8.86 -21.26
CA ASP A 71 -50.74 9.52 -22.11
C ASP A 71 -49.31 9.20 -21.65
N PHE A 72 -49.11 9.00 -20.35
CA PHE A 72 -47.86 8.48 -19.79
C PHE A 72 -47.57 7.06 -20.30
N GLU A 73 -48.57 6.16 -20.22
CA GLU A 73 -48.44 4.78 -20.69
C GLU A 73 -48.09 4.69 -22.18
N LYS A 74 -48.74 5.54 -23.01
CA LYS A 74 -48.40 5.64 -24.44
C LYS A 74 -47.00 6.21 -24.70
N THR A 75 -46.60 7.23 -23.96
CA THR A 75 -45.29 7.90 -24.16
C THR A 75 -44.14 6.99 -23.81
N PHE A 76 -44.27 6.23 -22.73
CA PHE A 76 -43.22 5.37 -22.22
C PHE A 76 -43.43 3.86 -22.54
N SER A 77 -44.49 3.52 -23.28
CA SER A 77 -44.84 2.13 -23.68
C SER A 77 -44.88 1.16 -22.50
N THR A 78 -45.50 1.59 -21.38
CA THR A 78 -45.52 0.85 -20.12
C THR A 78 -46.93 0.92 -19.53
N GLU A 79 -47.56 -0.22 -19.22
CA GLU A 79 -48.80 -0.27 -18.45
C GLU A 79 -48.50 -0.12 -16.96
N VAL A 80 -49.15 0.80 -16.25
CA VAL A 80 -48.85 1.12 -14.85
C VAL A 80 -50.08 1.26 -14.00
N CYS A 81 -50.11 0.60 -12.85
CA CYS A 81 -51.12 0.83 -11.83
C CYS A 81 -50.92 2.21 -11.17
N PRO A 82 -51.96 3.02 -10.90
CA PRO A 82 -51.81 4.31 -10.23
C PRO A 82 -50.99 4.26 -8.95
N ASP A 83 -51.09 3.19 -8.15
CA ASP A 83 -50.36 3.02 -6.90
C ASP A 83 -48.86 2.73 -7.11
N ASP A 84 -48.44 2.32 -8.29
CA ASP A 84 -47.04 1.99 -8.62
C ASP A 84 -46.39 3.01 -9.57
N LEU A 85 -47.09 4.08 -9.90
CA LEU A 85 -46.65 5.09 -10.86
C LEU A 85 -45.37 5.79 -10.40
N GLU A 86 -45.25 6.16 -9.12
CA GLU A 86 -44.05 6.79 -8.56
C GLU A 86 -42.82 5.89 -8.67
N ASN A 87 -42.96 4.60 -8.34
CA ASN A 87 -41.87 3.62 -8.46
C ASN A 87 -41.46 3.40 -9.92
N THR A 88 -42.39 3.39 -10.82
CA THR A 88 -42.14 3.24 -12.26
C THR A 88 -41.36 4.44 -12.79
N ILE A 89 -41.74 5.68 -12.46
CA ILE A 89 -41.01 6.89 -12.86
C ILE A 89 -39.63 6.90 -12.22
N TYR A 90 -39.52 6.54 -10.95
CA TYR A 90 -38.22 6.45 -10.29
C TYR A 90 -37.28 5.43 -10.99
N THR A 91 -37.81 4.27 -11.37
CA THR A 91 -37.06 3.24 -12.08
C THR A 91 -36.62 3.73 -13.45
N LEU A 92 -37.50 4.37 -14.21
CA LEU A 92 -37.20 5.01 -15.50
C LEU A 92 -36.05 6.04 -15.38
N LEU A 93 -36.14 6.95 -14.41
CA LEU A 93 -35.09 7.93 -14.17
C LEU A 93 -33.76 7.29 -13.77
N LYS A 94 -33.78 6.28 -12.87
CA LYS A 94 -32.60 5.58 -12.38
C LYS A 94 -31.90 4.77 -13.48
N GLU A 95 -32.65 4.01 -14.27
CA GLU A 95 -32.08 3.19 -15.36
C GLU A 95 -31.47 4.07 -16.44
N ASN A 96 -32.15 5.16 -16.83
CA ASN A 96 -31.62 6.08 -17.83
C ASN A 96 -30.45 6.93 -17.28
N TYR A 97 -30.43 7.19 -15.98
CA TYR A 97 -29.24 7.76 -15.31
C TYR A 97 -28.05 6.81 -15.41
N ASN A 98 -28.23 5.54 -15.04
CA ASN A 98 -27.18 4.53 -15.10
C ASN A 98 -26.70 4.29 -16.54
N SER A 99 -27.63 4.21 -17.51
CA SER A 99 -27.30 4.12 -18.94
C SER A 99 -26.51 5.33 -19.42
N SER A 100 -26.90 6.54 -19.01
CA SER A 100 -26.19 7.77 -19.36
C SER A 100 -24.83 7.86 -18.68
N CYS A 101 -24.65 7.31 -17.48
CA CYS A 101 -23.36 7.16 -16.84
C CYS A 101 -22.46 6.14 -17.57
N SER A 102 -23.05 5.02 -18.05
CA SER A 102 -22.36 4.03 -18.85
C SER A 102 -22.09 4.51 -20.27
N GLU A 103 -23.02 5.23 -20.89
CA GLU A 103 -22.81 5.92 -22.19
C GLU A 103 -21.78 7.04 -22.06
N ALA A 104 -21.82 7.84 -21.00
CA ALA A 104 -20.78 8.84 -20.72
C ALA A 104 -19.41 8.19 -20.52
N SER A 105 -19.35 7.00 -19.90
CA SER A 105 -18.13 6.20 -19.83
C SER A 105 -17.76 5.54 -21.15
N THR A 106 -18.73 5.24 -22.02
CA THR A 106 -18.51 4.64 -23.36
C THR A 106 -18.28 5.72 -24.43
N GLU A 107 -18.97 6.87 -24.36
CA GLU A 107 -18.71 8.04 -25.22
C GLU A 107 -17.42 8.75 -24.81
N LEU A 108 -17.01 8.75 -23.54
CA LEU A 108 -15.65 9.07 -23.12
C LEU A 108 -14.63 8.09 -23.71
N LYS A 109 -15.00 6.83 -23.99
CA LYS A 109 -14.18 5.89 -24.76
C LYS A 109 -14.19 6.08 -26.28
N GLN A 110 -15.19 6.78 -26.86
CA GLN A 110 -15.33 6.96 -28.31
C GLN A 110 -15.18 8.39 -28.82
N GLN A 111 -15.23 9.42 -27.96
CA GLN A 111 -15.01 10.82 -28.30
C GLN A 111 -14.01 11.53 -27.39
N THR A 112 -13.11 10.79 -26.78
CA THR A 112 -11.88 11.40 -26.32
C THR A 112 -11.12 11.90 -27.56
N THR A 113 -11.39 13.13 -27.96
CA THR A 113 -10.30 13.95 -28.40
C THR A 113 -9.30 13.84 -27.25
N TYR A 114 -8.23 13.07 -27.46
CA TYR A 114 -7.13 12.82 -26.53
C TYR A 114 -6.39 14.12 -26.17
N LYS A 115 -7.15 15.13 -25.70
CA LYS A 115 -6.56 16.38 -25.23
C LYS A 115 -5.98 16.11 -23.85
N PRO A 116 -4.70 16.44 -23.63
CA PRO A 116 -4.11 16.37 -22.33
C PRO A 116 -4.94 17.18 -21.32
N ARG A 117 -5.22 16.59 -20.15
CA ARG A 117 -5.83 17.31 -19.04
C ARG A 117 -4.71 18.01 -18.28
N ILE A 118 -4.79 19.32 -18.11
CA ILE A 118 -3.81 20.09 -17.36
C ILE A 118 -4.39 20.42 -15.98
N LEU A 119 -3.69 20.03 -14.93
CA LEU A 119 -4.04 20.28 -13.53
C LEU A 119 -3.07 21.34 -13.01
N THR A 120 -3.60 22.45 -12.48
CA THR A 120 -2.82 23.60 -11.98
C THR A 120 -3.17 23.99 -10.55
N LEU A 121 -4.32 23.51 -10.05
CA LEU A 121 -4.73 23.77 -8.68
C LEU A 121 -4.29 22.62 -7.76
N ALA A 122 -3.71 22.95 -6.62
CA ALA A 122 -3.22 21.95 -5.66
C ALA A 122 -4.28 20.92 -5.28
N ASN A 123 -5.53 21.35 -5.06
CA ASN A 123 -6.63 20.44 -4.75
C ASN A 123 -6.97 19.49 -5.92
N ASP A 124 -6.90 19.96 -7.17
CA ASP A 124 -7.17 19.12 -8.34
C ASP A 124 -6.06 18.09 -8.54
N ILE A 125 -4.80 18.50 -8.32
CA ILE A 125 -3.63 17.60 -8.35
C ILE A 125 -3.76 16.55 -7.24
N TYR A 126 -4.06 16.98 -6.01
CA TYR A 126 -4.28 16.07 -4.89
C TYR A 126 -5.41 15.08 -5.16
N ASN A 127 -6.58 15.56 -5.60
CA ASN A 127 -7.74 14.71 -5.91
C ASN A 127 -7.43 13.73 -7.04
N PHE A 128 -6.71 14.17 -8.06
CA PHE A 128 -6.32 13.30 -9.17
C PHE A 128 -5.43 12.15 -8.68
N PHE A 129 -4.34 12.44 -7.99
CA PHE A 129 -3.40 11.41 -7.53
C PHE A 129 -3.98 10.48 -6.46
N ASN A 130 -4.80 10.99 -5.56
CA ASN A 130 -5.28 10.22 -4.41
C ASN A 130 -6.63 9.54 -4.63
N HIS A 131 -7.42 9.95 -5.63
CA HIS A 131 -8.76 9.42 -5.85
C HIS A 131 -9.01 8.99 -7.30
N GLU A 132 -8.80 9.89 -8.27
CA GLU A 132 -9.13 9.59 -9.66
C GLU A 132 -8.20 8.55 -10.28
N LEU A 133 -6.89 8.73 -10.16
CA LEU A 133 -5.89 7.82 -10.75
C LEU A 133 -5.99 6.39 -10.17
N PRO A 134 -6.04 6.17 -8.85
CA PRO A 134 -6.24 4.82 -8.31
C PRO A 134 -7.54 4.19 -8.79
N GLN A 135 -8.65 4.94 -8.83
CA GLN A 135 -9.93 4.43 -9.30
C GLN A 135 -9.87 4.00 -10.78
N MET A 136 -9.23 4.80 -11.63
CA MET A 136 -9.04 4.47 -13.05
C MET A 136 -8.19 3.21 -13.23
N LEU A 137 -7.20 3.00 -12.40
CA LEU A 137 -6.32 1.83 -12.46
C LEU A 137 -7.00 0.57 -11.89
N LEU A 138 -7.97 0.72 -10.96
CA LEU A 138 -8.78 -0.38 -10.45
C LEU A 138 -9.68 -1.02 -11.52
N ASP A 139 -10.08 -0.27 -12.54
CA ASP A 139 -10.92 -0.75 -13.63
C ASP A 139 -10.13 -1.51 -14.73
N CYS A 140 -8.83 -1.71 -14.53
CA CYS A 140 -7.98 -2.47 -15.45
C CYS A 140 -8.04 -3.98 -15.14
N ASP A 141 -7.94 -4.84 -16.17
CA ASP A 141 -7.95 -6.29 -15.99
C ASP A 141 -6.52 -6.89 -15.95
N ASP A 142 -5.50 -6.12 -16.38
CA ASP A 142 -4.12 -6.58 -16.52
C ASP A 142 -3.21 -6.08 -15.39
N ALA A 143 -2.06 -6.75 -15.24
CA ALA A 143 -0.97 -6.28 -14.37
C ALA A 143 -0.48 -4.89 -14.80
N LEU A 144 -0.17 -4.04 -13.81
CA LEU A 144 0.26 -2.67 -14.05
C LEU A 144 1.79 -2.59 -14.18
N ASP A 145 2.27 -2.08 -15.33
CA ASP A 145 3.69 -1.76 -15.57
C ASP A 145 3.87 -0.25 -15.48
N VAL A 146 4.59 0.20 -14.46
CA VAL A 146 4.69 1.62 -14.08
C VAL A 146 6.14 2.08 -14.11
N LEU A 147 6.40 3.20 -14.79
CA LEU A 147 7.65 3.93 -14.72
C LEU A 147 7.42 5.27 -14.00
N CYS A 148 8.14 5.52 -12.92
CA CYS A 148 8.07 6.75 -12.15
C CYS A 148 9.47 7.36 -12.02
N THR A 149 9.73 8.47 -12.71
CA THR A 149 11.02 9.18 -12.63
C THR A 149 11.03 10.27 -11.56
N LEU A 150 9.92 10.47 -10.86
CA LEU A 150 9.87 11.36 -9.70
C LEU A 150 10.68 10.74 -8.55
N ASP A 151 11.40 11.60 -7.83
CA ASP A 151 12.18 11.15 -6.69
C ASP A 151 11.28 10.76 -5.52
N VAL A 152 11.33 9.47 -5.18
CA VAL A 152 10.54 8.91 -4.09
C VAL A 152 10.84 9.55 -2.74
N CYS A 153 12.10 9.90 -2.48
CA CYS A 153 12.51 10.50 -1.20
C CYS A 153 11.91 11.89 -0.97
N ARG A 154 11.60 12.60 -2.05
CA ARG A 154 10.96 13.92 -2.00
C ARG A 154 9.45 13.83 -1.97
N PHE A 155 8.88 12.84 -2.66
CA PHE A 155 7.44 12.61 -2.76
C PHE A 155 6.82 11.95 -1.52
N ALA A 156 7.60 11.16 -0.79
CA ALA A 156 7.12 10.39 0.37
C ALA A 156 6.65 11.24 1.56
N MET A 157 6.94 12.53 1.55
CA MET A 157 6.56 13.42 2.65
C MET A 157 5.08 13.82 2.67
N ASP A 158 4.33 13.64 1.58
CA ASP A 158 2.96 14.15 1.43
C ASP A 158 1.87 13.04 1.44
N SER A 159 1.97 12.06 2.34
CA SER A 159 0.97 11.01 2.63
C SER A 159 0.56 10.11 1.45
N PRO A 160 0.96 8.84 1.44
CA PRO A 160 0.41 7.86 0.53
C PRO A 160 -1.06 7.60 0.89
N SER A 161 -1.94 7.65 -0.09
CA SER A 161 -3.34 7.31 0.14
C SER A 161 -3.51 5.79 0.22
N ASN A 162 -4.37 5.31 1.13
CA ASN A 162 -4.79 3.91 1.22
C ASN A 162 -5.36 3.36 -0.11
N ALA A 163 -5.68 4.25 -1.06
CA ALA A 163 -6.20 3.90 -2.37
C ALA A 163 -5.25 3.01 -3.19
N TYR A 164 -3.93 3.22 -3.07
CA TYR A 164 -2.93 2.41 -3.78
C TYR A 164 -2.74 1.02 -3.16
N SER A 165 -2.98 0.86 -1.88
CA SER A 165 -2.98 -0.46 -1.22
C SER A 165 -4.13 -1.34 -1.73
N HIS A 166 -5.31 -0.75 -1.95
CA HIS A 166 -6.44 -1.45 -2.57
C HIS A 166 -6.17 -1.84 -4.03
N LEU A 167 -5.48 -0.95 -4.76
CA LEU A 167 -5.07 -1.24 -6.13
C LEU A 167 -4.11 -2.43 -6.19
N ALA A 168 -3.11 -2.46 -5.33
CA ALA A 168 -2.14 -3.55 -5.26
C ALA A 168 -2.76 -4.89 -4.86
N ALA A 169 -3.81 -4.87 -4.03
CA ALA A 169 -4.55 -6.07 -3.65
C ALA A 169 -5.31 -6.71 -4.84
N LYS A 170 -5.74 -5.90 -5.80
CA LYS A 170 -6.50 -6.36 -6.96
C LYS A 170 -5.63 -6.66 -8.17
N HIS A 171 -4.56 -5.89 -8.37
CA HIS A 171 -3.71 -5.95 -9.56
C HIS A 171 -2.23 -6.04 -9.19
N PRO A 172 -1.50 -7.07 -9.63
CA PRO A 172 -0.05 -7.08 -9.55
C PRO A 172 0.52 -5.82 -10.23
N ALA A 173 1.33 -5.06 -9.50
CA ALA A 173 1.97 -3.86 -10.02
C ALA A 173 3.50 -4.02 -10.00
N ASN A 174 4.12 -3.81 -11.16
CA ASN A 174 5.57 -3.71 -11.30
C ASN A 174 5.94 -2.24 -11.45
N VAL A 175 6.45 -1.64 -10.39
CA VAL A 175 6.74 -0.20 -10.34
C VAL A 175 8.24 0.04 -10.32
N LYS A 176 8.76 0.59 -11.43
CA LYS A 176 10.13 1.10 -11.50
C LYS A 176 10.14 2.56 -11.09
N ILE A 177 10.92 2.89 -10.05
CA ILE A 177 10.91 4.22 -9.46
C ILE A 177 12.31 4.77 -9.27
N GLY A 178 12.49 6.06 -9.53
CA GLY A 178 13.75 6.78 -9.33
C GLY A 178 13.97 7.21 -7.89
N VAL A 179 15.22 7.19 -7.44
CA VAL A 179 15.66 7.65 -6.11
C VAL A 179 16.83 8.61 -6.28
N ASP A 180 16.76 9.77 -5.66
CA ASP A 180 17.86 10.74 -5.63
C ASP A 180 18.98 10.25 -4.72
N THR A 181 20.04 9.70 -5.32
CA THR A 181 21.18 9.14 -4.61
C THR A 181 22.00 10.17 -3.87
N ASP A 182 22.00 11.45 -4.29
CA ASP A 182 22.67 12.53 -3.54
C ASP A 182 21.98 12.75 -2.19
N LEU A 183 20.64 12.71 -2.17
CA LEU A 183 19.86 12.77 -0.92
C LEU A 183 19.98 11.50 -0.09
N LEU A 184 19.93 10.34 -0.78
CA LEU A 184 19.98 9.03 -0.12
C LEU A 184 21.30 8.84 0.63
N TYR A 185 22.41 9.33 0.09
CA TYR A 185 23.74 9.18 0.67
C TYR A 185 24.21 10.37 1.50
N ALA A 186 23.38 11.41 1.64
CA ALA A 186 23.70 12.57 2.48
C ALA A 186 23.88 12.19 3.96
N ASP A 187 24.78 12.90 4.65
CA ASP A 187 25.16 12.55 6.03
C ASP A 187 24.05 12.70 7.08
N ASN A 188 23.03 13.54 6.80
CA ASN A 188 21.90 13.76 7.69
C ASN A 188 20.92 12.57 7.79
N ASN A 189 21.06 11.54 6.95
CA ASN A 189 20.18 10.36 6.84
C ASN A 189 18.73 10.67 6.44
N ASP A 190 18.35 11.85 6.05
CA ASP A 190 16.95 12.19 5.76
C ASP A 190 16.44 11.45 4.53
N GLY A 191 17.24 11.35 3.46
CA GLY A 191 16.89 10.57 2.28
C GLY A 191 16.73 9.08 2.57
N LEU A 192 17.62 8.51 3.42
CA LEU A 192 17.53 7.11 3.82
C LEU A 192 16.26 6.82 4.64
N LYS A 193 15.96 7.69 5.60
CA LYS A 193 14.71 7.59 6.38
C LYS A 193 13.49 7.75 5.48
N ALA A 194 13.49 8.71 4.56
CA ALA A 194 12.39 8.92 3.63
C ALA A 194 12.13 7.69 2.75
N LEU A 195 13.18 7.06 2.20
CA LEU A 195 13.05 5.83 1.44
C LEU A 195 12.48 4.68 2.29
N TYR A 196 13.01 4.49 3.49
CA TYR A 196 12.52 3.46 4.40
C TYR A 196 11.05 3.68 4.78
N TYR A 197 10.65 4.91 5.08
CA TYR A 197 9.26 5.23 5.37
C TYR A 197 8.34 5.06 4.16
N PHE A 198 8.81 5.41 2.96
CA PHE A 198 8.06 5.18 1.74
C PHE A 198 7.76 3.69 1.53
N ILE A 199 8.76 2.81 1.70
CA ILE A 199 8.60 1.36 1.59
C ILE A 199 7.59 0.85 2.62
N ASN A 200 7.69 1.29 3.87
CA ASN A 200 6.77 0.89 4.95
C ASN A 200 5.33 1.35 4.70
N ALA A 201 5.14 2.59 4.24
CA ALA A 201 3.83 3.14 3.94
C ALA A 201 3.15 2.48 2.72
N ASN A 202 3.94 1.93 1.80
CA ASN A 202 3.48 1.31 0.57
C ASN A 202 3.83 -0.19 0.49
N CYS A 203 3.82 -0.89 1.62
CA CYS A 203 4.24 -2.29 1.75
C CYS A 203 3.44 -3.28 0.88
N ALA A 204 2.28 -2.86 0.36
CA ALA A 204 1.44 -3.64 -0.53
C ALA A 204 1.90 -3.63 -2.00
N ILE A 205 2.86 -2.78 -2.38
CA ILE A 205 3.29 -2.59 -3.77
C ILE A 205 4.76 -3.04 -3.92
N SER A 206 5.03 -3.76 -5.01
CA SER A 206 6.39 -4.18 -5.36
C SER A 206 7.09 -3.08 -6.17
N TYR A 207 8.26 -2.64 -5.71
CA TYR A 207 9.07 -1.60 -6.33
C TYR A 207 10.45 -2.11 -6.75
N ASP A 208 10.91 -1.61 -7.91
CA ASP A 208 12.32 -1.61 -8.29
C ASP A 208 12.86 -0.18 -8.16
N PHE A 209 13.83 0.02 -7.30
CA PHE A 209 14.42 1.34 -6.99
C PHE A 209 15.68 1.56 -7.83
N TYR A 210 15.68 2.61 -8.62
CA TYR A 210 16.79 2.97 -9.52
C TYR A 210 17.41 4.32 -9.13
N ASP A 211 18.73 4.45 -9.34
CA ASP A 211 19.37 5.78 -9.31
C ASP A 211 18.72 6.72 -10.34
N ASN A 212 18.23 7.87 -9.87
CA ASN A 212 17.54 8.82 -10.74
C ASN A 212 18.46 9.86 -11.41
N THR A 213 19.78 9.77 -11.27
CA THR A 213 20.72 10.76 -11.81
C THR A 213 20.47 11.09 -13.27
N LEU A 214 20.16 10.08 -14.08
CA LEU A 214 19.83 10.23 -15.50
C LEU A 214 18.37 10.66 -15.77
N MET A 215 17.51 10.64 -14.77
CA MET A 215 16.07 10.83 -14.86
C MET A 215 15.56 12.12 -14.20
N ARG A 216 16.40 12.86 -13.48
CA ARG A 216 16.02 14.01 -12.64
C ARG A 216 15.19 15.10 -13.35
N THR A 217 15.33 15.23 -14.66
CA THR A 217 14.63 16.25 -15.45
C THR A 217 13.34 15.75 -16.08
N LEU A 218 13.04 14.47 -16.02
CA LEU A 218 11.89 13.89 -16.72
C LEU A 218 10.57 14.13 -15.97
N ASN A 219 10.58 14.04 -14.66
CA ASN A 219 9.40 14.26 -13.79
C ASN A 219 8.11 13.62 -14.32
N THR A 220 8.19 12.32 -14.66
CA THR A 220 7.15 11.61 -15.41
C THR A 220 6.70 10.37 -14.66
N ILE A 221 5.39 10.12 -14.63
CA ILE A 221 4.79 8.85 -14.23
C ILE A 221 4.10 8.29 -15.47
N VAL A 222 4.39 7.05 -15.84
CA VAL A 222 3.73 6.36 -16.96
C VAL A 222 3.23 5.01 -16.52
N VAL A 223 1.94 4.79 -16.65
CA VAL A 223 1.33 3.46 -16.60
C VAL A 223 1.14 3.00 -18.03
N LYS A 224 1.83 1.94 -18.41
CA LYS A 224 1.88 1.44 -19.77
C LYS A 224 0.48 1.26 -20.35
N ASP A 225 0.28 1.73 -21.58
CA ASP A 225 -0.97 1.65 -22.34
C ASP A 225 -2.20 2.32 -21.68
N ARG A 226 -2.03 3.05 -20.56
CA ARG A 226 -3.12 3.62 -19.78
C ARG A 226 -3.04 5.14 -19.65
N VAL A 227 -2.01 5.63 -18.97
CA VAL A 227 -1.87 7.06 -18.68
C VAL A 227 -0.41 7.47 -18.58
N ALA A 228 -0.08 8.66 -19.07
CA ALA A 228 1.19 9.32 -18.80
C ALA A 228 0.93 10.68 -18.13
N ILE A 229 1.70 10.98 -17.09
CA ILE A 229 1.60 12.19 -16.30
C ILE A 229 2.95 12.87 -16.31
N LEU A 230 3.01 14.08 -16.87
CA LEU A 230 4.19 14.92 -16.92
C LEU A 230 4.05 16.01 -15.88
N CYS A 231 4.98 16.09 -14.92
CA CYS A 231 4.91 16.99 -13.79
C CYS A 231 5.93 18.13 -13.91
N ALA A 232 5.49 19.37 -13.67
CA ALA A 232 6.38 20.47 -13.33
C ALA A 232 6.41 20.64 -11.81
N LEU A 233 7.61 20.70 -11.24
CA LEU A 233 7.82 20.84 -9.81
C LEU A 233 8.11 22.30 -9.43
N ASP A 234 7.69 22.71 -8.24
CA ASP A 234 8.06 24.00 -7.66
C ASP A 234 9.47 23.93 -7.02
N GLN A 235 9.93 25.04 -6.45
CA GLN A 235 11.22 25.13 -5.76
C GLN A 235 11.33 24.21 -4.52
N TYR A 236 10.22 23.69 -4.02
CA TYR A 236 10.16 22.75 -2.90
C TYR A 236 9.95 21.31 -3.38
N ASN A 237 10.07 21.06 -4.69
CA ASN A 237 9.85 19.77 -5.34
C ASN A 237 8.42 19.21 -5.23
N ARG A 238 7.41 20.07 -5.02
CA ARG A 238 6.01 19.69 -5.04
C ARG A 238 5.46 19.85 -6.46
N VAL A 239 4.53 18.98 -6.87
CA VAL A 239 3.89 19.09 -8.17
C VAL A 239 3.05 20.35 -8.23
N ASN A 240 3.48 21.29 -9.08
CA ASN A 240 2.79 22.56 -9.32
C ASN A 240 1.87 22.51 -10.54
N VAL A 241 2.25 21.73 -11.55
CA VAL A 241 1.43 21.48 -12.75
C VAL A 241 1.57 20.01 -13.12
N ALA A 242 0.46 19.35 -13.45
CA ALA A 242 0.46 18.01 -14.02
C ALA A 242 -0.30 17.99 -15.35
N SER A 243 0.35 17.48 -16.40
CA SER A 243 -0.25 17.21 -17.70
C SER A 243 -0.57 15.73 -17.82
N VAL A 244 -1.85 15.37 -17.81
CA VAL A 244 -2.34 13.99 -17.87
C VAL A 244 -2.72 13.64 -19.31
N ILE A 245 -2.15 12.57 -19.83
CA ILE A 245 -2.29 12.10 -21.21
C ILE A 245 -2.90 10.70 -21.20
N PHE A 246 -4.04 10.53 -21.88
CA PHE A 246 -4.78 9.26 -21.95
C PHE A 246 -4.72 8.62 -23.36
N ASP A 247 -4.15 9.30 -24.35
CA ASP A 247 -3.96 8.78 -25.70
C ASP A 247 -3.00 7.57 -25.68
N PRO A 248 -3.47 6.34 -25.96
CA PRO A 248 -2.65 5.14 -25.80
C PRO A 248 -1.38 5.16 -26.67
N GLU A 249 -1.45 5.75 -27.88
CA GLU A 249 -0.29 5.86 -28.75
C GLU A 249 0.77 6.79 -28.15
N LYS A 250 0.35 7.94 -27.62
CA LYS A 250 1.25 8.90 -26.96
C LYS A 250 1.78 8.36 -25.64
N VAL A 251 0.93 7.69 -24.85
CA VAL A 251 1.34 7.02 -23.61
C VAL A 251 2.45 6.00 -23.91
N ASN A 252 2.24 5.15 -24.93
CA ASN A 252 3.24 4.16 -25.31
C ASN A 252 4.54 4.82 -25.86
N GLN A 253 4.43 5.89 -26.64
CA GLN A 253 5.61 6.66 -27.08
C GLN A 253 6.40 7.24 -25.89
N ILE A 254 5.72 7.77 -24.87
CA ILE A 254 6.35 8.29 -23.64
C ILE A 254 6.98 7.13 -22.87
N TYR A 255 6.26 6.01 -22.70
CA TYR A 255 6.78 4.81 -22.05
C TYR A 255 8.08 4.32 -22.67
N VAL A 256 8.08 4.13 -24.01
CA VAL A 256 9.25 3.66 -24.78
C VAL A 256 10.43 4.64 -24.69
N ARG A 257 10.16 5.94 -24.59
CA ARG A 257 11.20 6.98 -24.41
C ARG A 257 11.74 7.05 -22.98
N THR A 258 10.93 6.73 -21.99
CA THR A 258 11.32 6.77 -20.57
C THR A 258 12.06 5.49 -20.16
N LEU A 259 11.67 4.33 -20.68
CA LEU A 259 12.22 3.03 -20.29
C LEU A 259 13.77 2.92 -20.43
N PRO A 260 14.44 3.48 -21.46
CA PRO A 260 15.90 3.42 -21.56
C PRO A 260 16.62 4.06 -20.38
N ALA A 261 16.06 5.10 -19.76
CA ALA A 261 16.66 5.73 -18.58
C ALA A 261 16.76 4.72 -17.41
N PHE A 262 15.73 3.90 -17.19
CA PHE A 262 15.77 2.84 -16.18
C PHE A 262 16.73 1.68 -16.56
N ARG A 263 16.86 1.36 -17.87
CA ARG A 263 17.78 0.31 -18.31
C ARG A 263 19.26 0.66 -18.16
N THR A 264 19.57 1.96 -18.15
CA THR A 264 20.94 2.47 -18.05
C THR A 264 21.29 2.96 -16.66
N SER A 265 20.31 3.11 -15.78
CA SER A 265 20.52 3.50 -14.39
C SER A 265 20.80 2.27 -13.50
N ASP A 266 21.56 2.47 -12.45
CA ASP A 266 21.86 1.42 -11.47
C ASP A 266 20.60 1.04 -10.68
N LEU A 267 20.33 -0.26 -10.60
CA LEU A 267 19.29 -0.82 -9.74
C LEU A 267 19.83 -0.88 -8.31
N LEU A 268 19.23 -0.11 -7.42
CA LEU A 268 19.65 0.01 -6.01
C LEU A 268 19.09 -1.11 -5.14
N ALA A 269 17.80 -1.40 -5.31
CA ALA A 269 17.09 -2.47 -4.63
C ALA A 269 15.88 -2.91 -5.46
N HIS A 270 15.50 -4.16 -5.33
CA HIS A 270 14.34 -4.70 -6.03
C HIS A 270 13.49 -5.59 -5.12
N ALA A 271 12.19 -5.64 -5.43
CA ALA A 271 11.28 -6.58 -4.83
C ALA A 271 11.62 -8.01 -5.27
N THR A 272 11.67 -8.93 -4.32
CA THR A 272 12.07 -10.32 -4.55
C THR A 272 10.98 -11.25 -4.01
N GLU A 273 10.55 -12.20 -4.84
CA GLU A 273 9.63 -13.25 -4.43
C GLU A 273 10.37 -14.34 -3.64
N GLN A 274 9.62 -15.08 -2.83
CA GLN A 274 10.15 -16.11 -1.92
C GLN A 274 11.00 -17.16 -2.65
N LEU A 275 10.49 -17.71 -3.75
CA LEU A 275 11.17 -18.75 -4.51
C LEU A 275 12.48 -18.26 -5.13
N GLU A 276 12.49 -17.06 -5.68
CA GLU A 276 13.66 -16.42 -6.26
C GLU A 276 14.75 -16.22 -5.20
N PHE A 277 14.35 -15.77 -4.00
CA PHE A 277 15.26 -15.57 -2.88
C PHE A 277 15.97 -16.86 -2.44
N TYR A 278 15.29 -18.01 -2.52
CA TYR A 278 15.86 -19.30 -2.18
C TYR A 278 16.72 -19.91 -3.30
N GLN A 279 16.25 -19.82 -4.56
CA GLN A 279 16.92 -20.44 -5.71
C GLN A 279 18.32 -19.89 -5.98
N HIS A 280 18.57 -18.61 -5.69
CA HIS A 280 19.87 -17.98 -5.93
C HIS A 280 20.88 -18.19 -4.77
N GLY A 281 20.58 -19.04 -3.81
CA GLY A 281 21.49 -19.30 -2.68
C GLY A 281 21.77 -18.06 -1.82
N TYR A 282 20.94 -17.03 -1.94
CA TYR A 282 21.15 -15.75 -1.28
C TYR A 282 21.25 -15.89 0.23
N ARG A 283 20.39 -16.73 0.84
CA ARG A 283 20.42 -17.02 2.27
C ARG A 283 21.71 -17.70 2.71
N THR A 284 22.14 -18.75 1.99
CA THR A 284 23.35 -19.46 2.34
C THR A 284 24.56 -18.54 2.32
N ASP A 285 24.69 -17.73 1.25
CA ASP A 285 25.78 -16.77 1.12
C ASP A 285 25.69 -15.60 2.12
N PHE A 286 24.48 -15.23 2.52
CA PHE A 286 24.28 -14.22 3.57
C PHE A 286 24.91 -14.64 4.89
N TYR A 287 24.74 -15.89 5.31
CA TYR A 287 25.25 -16.40 6.58
C TYR A 287 26.72 -16.84 6.57
N THR A 288 27.47 -16.61 5.49
CA THR A 288 28.91 -16.89 5.43
C THR A 288 29.81 -15.80 6.01
N LYS A 289 29.27 -14.80 6.68
CA LYS A 289 30.00 -13.65 7.24
C LYS A 289 30.06 -13.70 8.76
N ASP A 290 30.87 -12.80 9.34
CA ASP A 290 31.14 -12.80 10.78
C ASP A 290 30.38 -11.76 11.57
N ASN A 291 29.81 -10.77 10.90
CA ASN A 291 29.16 -9.63 11.55
C ASN A 291 27.77 -9.41 10.98
N PHE A 292 26.77 -9.42 11.84
CA PHE A 292 25.37 -9.26 11.47
C PHE A 292 24.70 -8.12 12.23
N GLN A 293 23.82 -7.43 11.56
CA GLN A 293 22.93 -6.42 12.10
C GLN A 293 21.48 -6.77 11.71
N PHE A 294 20.63 -6.93 12.68
CA PHE A 294 19.21 -7.28 12.48
C PHE A 294 18.34 -6.20 13.10
N LEU A 295 17.56 -5.48 12.31
CA LEU A 295 16.47 -4.64 12.83
C LEU A 295 15.18 -5.45 12.74
N LEU A 296 14.61 -5.81 13.88
CA LEU A 296 13.46 -6.71 13.97
C LEU A 296 12.19 -5.92 14.32
N THR A 297 11.17 -6.07 13.49
CA THR A 297 9.91 -5.31 13.57
C THR A 297 8.72 -6.17 13.99
N LEU A 298 8.90 -7.49 14.01
CA LEU A 298 7.89 -8.44 14.44
C LEU A 298 8.54 -9.56 15.28
N GLY A 299 8.17 -9.63 16.57
CA GLY A 299 8.68 -10.69 17.46
C GLY A 299 10.19 -10.70 17.58
N PHE A 300 10.70 -11.86 17.98
CA PHE A 300 12.14 -12.17 18.01
C PHE A 300 12.33 -13.63 17.62
N GLU A 301 12.67 -13.87 16.35
CA GLU A 301 12.79 -15.21 15.78
C GLU A 301 14.18 -15.85 15.91
N TYR A 302 15.12 -15.19 16.59
CA TYR A 302 16.49 -15.68 16.76
C TYR A 302 16.71 -16.30 18.13
N LEU A 303 17.78 -17.09 18.27
CA LEU A 303 18.16 -17.75 19.53
C LEU A 303 17.07 -18.66 20.10
N LEU A 304 16.32 -19.32 19.21
CA LEU A 304 15.23 -20.23 19.58
C LEU A 304 15.77 -21.48 20.29
N PRO A 305 15.06 -22.00 21.29
CA PRO A 305 15.40 -23.31 21.89
C PRO A 305 15.08 -24.47 20.93
N GLN A 306 15.71 -25.63 21.17
CA GLN A 306 15.59 -26.81 20.31
C GLN A 306 14.12 -27.24 20.09
N GLU A 307 13.33 -27.21 21.15
CA GLU A 307 11.93 -27.61 21.13
C GLU A 307 11.08 -26.75 20.17
N CYS A 308 11.44 -25.48 19.96
CA CYS A 308 10.77 -24.61 19.01
C CYS A 308 11.11 -24.98 17.56
N TRP A 309 12.38 -25.34 17.30
CA TRP A 309 12.81 -25.75 15.96
C TRP A 309 12.03 -26.94 15.45
N ASP A 310 11.93 -28.02 16.26
CA ASP A 310 11.23 -29.24 15.89
C ASP A 310 9.74 -28.95 15.57
N LYS A 311 9.13 -28.05 16.33
CA LYS A 311 7.73 -27.66 16.09
C LYS A 311 7.56 -26.81 14.84
N ILE A 312 8.45 -25.85 14.58
CA ILE A 312 8.39 -25.01 13.36
C ILE A 312 8.58 -25.91 12.11
N ILE A 313 9.49 -26.88 12.16
CA ILE A 313 9.68 -27.86 11.08
C ILE A 313 8.39 -28.68 10.86
N ASN A 314 7.72 -29.10 11.93
CA ASN A 314 6.46 -29.84 11.82
C ASN A 314 5.33 -28.96 11.28
N VAL A 315 5.21 -27.72 11.69
CA VAL A 315 4.24 -26.77 11.13
C VAL A 315 4.48 -26.58 9.63
N ALA A 316 5.72 -26.43 9.19
CA ALA A 316 6.05 -26.34 7.76
C ALA A 316 5.55 -27.57 6.98
N ARG A 317 5.69 -28.78 7.52
CA ARG A 317 5.23 -30.01 6.88
C ARG A 317 3.73 -30.20 6.91
N GLU A 318 3.11 -30.02 8.07
CA GLU A 318 1.73 -30.44 8.33
C GLU A 318 0.73 -29.35 7.94
N GLU A 319 1.01 -28.09 8.25
CA GLU A 319 0.08 -26.99 7.99
C GLU A 319 0.31 -26.36 6.61
N TYR A 320 1.57 -26.13 6.24
CA TYR A 320 1.90 -25.56 4.94
C TYR A 320 2.04 -26.62 3.83
N HIS A 321 2.10 -27.91 4.19
CA HIS A 321 2.33 -29.03 3.26
C HIS A 321 3.58 -28.82 2.39
N ASP A 322 4.63 -28.22 2.95
CA ASP A 322 5.82 -27.78 2.23
C ASP A 322 7.09 -28.43 2.80
N GLU A 323 7.49 -29.56 2.22
CA GLU A 323 8.73 -30.27 2.56
C GLU A 323 9.99 -29.45 2.25
N PHE A 324 9.92 -28.58 1.21
CA PHE A 324 11.04 -27.71 0.87
C PHE A 324 11.27 -26.66 1.96
N MET A 325 10.19 -26.06 2.47
CA MET A 325 10.26 -25.12 3.58
C MET A 325 10.76 -25.79 4.87
N ALA A 326 10.31 -26.98 5.18
CA ALA A 326 10.78 -27.75 6.33
C ALA A 326 12.30 -28.02 6.24
N LEU A 327 12.80 -28.34 5.05
CA LEU A 327 14.25 -28.51 4.80
C LEU A 327 15.02 -27.19 5.00
N ILE A 328 14.48 -26.07 4.52
CA ILE A 328 15.09 -24.75 4.73
C ILE A 328 15.17 -24.39 6.21
N VAL A 329 14.11 -24.61 6.98
CA VAL A 329 14.11 -24.40 8.44
C VAL A 329 15.21 -25.22 9.10
N ALA A 330 15.33 -26.51 8.77
CA ALA A 330 16.35 -27.38 9.32
C ALA A 330 17.78 -26.93 8.95
N GLN A 331 18.00 -26.51 7.71
CA GLN A 331 19.33 -25.99 7.27
C GLN A 331 19.68 -24.68 7.99
N LEU A 332 18.71 -23.79 8.20
CA LEU A 332 18.93 -22.54 8.92
C LEU A 332 19.24 -22.80 10.40
N GLN A 333 18.57 -23.77 11.02
CA GLN A 333 18.89 -24.18 12.39
C GLN A 333 20.37 -24.51 12.53
N ILE A 334 20.90 -25.44 11.71
CA ILE A 334 22.32 -25.83 11.74
C ILE A 334 23.22 -24.62 11.51
N THR A 335 22.92 -23.79 10.54
CA THR A 335 23.70 -22.60 10.22
C THR A 335 23.72 -21.61 11.38
N TRP A 336 22.57 -21.40 12.05
CA TRP A 336 22.45 -20.43 13.13
C TRP A 336 23.10 -20.92 14.44
N GLU A 337 23.10 -22.21 14.72
CA GLU A 337 23.82 -22.75 15.86
C GLU A 337 25.31 -22.35 15.80
N GLU A 338 25.95 -22.46 14.63
CA GLU A 338 27.34 -22.05 14.45
C GLU A 338 27.54 -20.53 14.55
N ILE A 339 26.66 -19.75 13.90
CA ILE A 339 26.72 -18.28 13.90
C ILE A 339 26.57 -17.72 15.31
N PHE A 340 25.63 -18.23 16.08
CA PHE A 340 25.35 -17.72 17.42
C PHE A 340 26.46 -18.03 18.42
N GLU A 341 27.28 -19.02 18.13
CA GLU A 341 28.42 -19.35 18.99
C GLU A 341 29.65 -18.44 18.78
N LYS A 342 29.87 -17.93 17.58
CA LYS A 342 31.17 -17.36 17.19
C LYS A 342 31.11 -15.94 16.68
N ASN A 343 29.98 -15.54 16.08
CA ASN A 343 29.89 -14.29 15.30
C ASN A 343 29.48 -13.10 16.15
N THR A 344 29.67 -11.90 15.60
CA THR A 344 29.16 -10.66 16.18
C THR A 344 27.72 -10.43 15.69
N LEU A 345 26.81 -10.25 16.63
CA LEU A 345 25.38 -10.12 16.36
C LEU A 345 24.84 -8.88 17.06
N ASP A 346 24.42 -7.91 16.27
CA ASP A 346 23.71 -6.71 16.74
C ASP A 346 22.21 -6.86 16.45
N PHE A 347 21.43 -7.09 17.47
CA PHE A 347 19.97 -7.14 17.38
C PHE A 347 19.36 -5.81 17.78
N TYR A 348 18.80 -5.09 16.82
CA TYR A 348 17.98 -3.90 17.05
C TYR A 348 16.53 -4.35 17.10
N VAL A 349 15.88 -4.20 18.23
CA VAL A 349 14.51 -4.65 18.45
C VAL A 349 13.64 -3.49 18.85
N LEU A 350 12.49 -3.32 18.19
CA LEU A 350 11.55 -2.28 18.54
C LEU A 350 10.84 -2.62 19.85
N LYS A 351 10.64 -1.64 20.71
CA LYS A 351 9.92 -1.79 21.98
C LYS A 351 8.50 -2.30 21.76
N SER A 352 7.78 -1.77 20.76
CA SER A 352 6.45 -2.25 20.36
C SER A 352 6.46 -3.71 19.92
N SER A 353 7.48 -4.13 19.17
CA SER A 353 7.68 -5.51 18.72
C SER A 353 7.88 -6.49 19.88
N LEU A 354 8.68 -6.10 20.88
CA LEU A 354 8.84 -6.91 22.11
C LEU A 354 7.53 -7.03 22.91
N MET A 355 6.77 -5.95 23.00
CA MET A 355 5.47 -5.98 23.69
C MET A 355 4.49 -6.90 22.97
N LYS A 356 4.45 -6.83 21.63
CA LYS A 356 3.64 -7.73 20.81
C LYS A 356 4.08 -9.19 20.98
N TYR A 357 5.38 -9.46 20.98
CA TYR A 357 5.91 -10.81 21.22
C TYR A 357 5.49 -11.37 22.60
N ILE A 358 5.50 -10.55 23.67
CA ILE A 358 5.03 -10.94 25.00
C ILE A 358 3.53 -11.25 24.98
N ASP A 359 2.74 -10.49 24.22
CA ASP A 359 1.28 -10.62 24.16
C ASP A 359 0.84 -11.82 23.30
N ASP A 360 1.32 -12.00 22.10
CA ASP A 360 0.82 -13.02 21.14
C ASP A 360 1.81 -14.15 20.83
N GLY A 361 3.10 -13.93 21.02
CA GLY A 361 4.14 -14.91 20.75
C GLY A 361 4.35 -15.24 19.28
N GLU A 362 3.86 -14.39 18.39
CA GLU A 362 4.02 -14.60 16.96
C GLU A 362 5.46 -14.30 16.51
N ILE A 363 6.01 -15.21 15.73
CA ILE A 363 7.28 -15.07 15.00
C ILE A 363 7.09 -15.52 13.55
N ILE A 364 7.90 -14.98 12.64
CA ILE A 364 7.94 -15.45 11.25
C ILE A 364 9.34 -15.95 10.96
N PHE A 365 9.55 -17.24 11.21
CA PHE A 365 10.84 -17.90 10.97
C PHE A 365 10.90 -18.50 9.57
N ALA A 366 11.90 -18.15 8.79
CA ALA A 366 12.12 -18.66 7.43
C ALA A 366 10.91 -18.58 6.51
N ASP A 367 9.87 -17.89 6.73
CA ASP A 367 8.58 -17.81 6.04
C ASP A 367 7.48 -18.70 6.63
N VAL A 368 7.75 -19.36 7.75
CA VAL A 368 6.74 -20.05 8.54
C VAL A 368 6.25 -19.11 9.64
N VAL A 369 4.96 -18.81 9.65
CA VAL A 369 4.32 -18.09 10.78
C VAL A 369 4.12 -19.09 11.90
N TYR A 370 4.66 -18.79 13.08
CA TYR A 370 4.58 -19.66 14.24
C TYR A 370 4.14 -18.88 15.47
N HIS A 371 3.17 -19.42 16.19
CA HIS A 371 2.68 -18.84 17.45
C HIS A 371 3.21 -19.64 18.64
N MET A 372 4.16 -19.06 19.33
CA MET A 372 4.78 -19.69 20.51
C MET A 372 3.80 -19.74 21.69
N THR A 373 3.73 -20.88 22.33
CA THR A 373 3.00 -21.03 23.61
C THR A 373 3.67 -20.20 24.71
N PRO A 374 2.97 -19.94 25.84
CA PRO A 374 3.56 -19.27 26.99
C PRO A 374 4.84 -19.96 27.51
N GLU A 375 4.84 -21.28 27.55
CA GLU A 375 6.00 -22.08 27.99
C GLU A 375 7.18 -21.92 27.04
N GLU A 376 6.94 -21.97 25.75
CA GLU A 376 7.98 -21.76 24.72
C GLU A 376 8.58 -20.37 24.79
N ARG A 377 7.76 -19.33 25.00
CA ARG A 377 8.27 -17.96 25.17
C ARG A 377 9.17 -17.82 26.39
N LYS A 378 8.82 -18.46 27.52
CA LYS A 378 9.68 -18.48 28.72
C LYS A 378 11.00 -19.20 28.46
N LEU A 379 10.94 -20.40 27.86
CA LEU A 379 12.15 -21.15 27.45
C LEU A 379 13.02 -20.36 26.48
N HIS A 380 12.41 -19.64 25.54
CA HIS A 380 13.11 -18.80 24.58
C HIS A 380 13.86 -17.66 25.30
N ILE A 381 13.24 -16.97 26.23
CA ILE A 381 13.90 -15.92 27.05
C ILE A 381 15.12 -16.51 27.78
N GLU A 382 14.97 -17.68 28.39
CA GLU A 382 16.06 -18.38 29.10
C GLU A 382 17.18 -18.78 28.13
N ASN A 383 16.84 -19.26 26.93
CA ASN A 383 17.83 -19.61 25.90
C ASN A 383 18.58 -18.37 25.38
N VAL A 384 17.92 -17.25 25.19
CA VAL A 384 18.56 -15.96 24.84
C VAL A 384 19.60 -15.58 25.87
N LEU A 385 19.28 -15.68 27.17
CA LEU A 385 20.23 -15.42 28.25
C LEU A 385 21.42 -16.39 28.26
N ALA A 386 21.16 -17.68 28.05
CA ALA A 386 22.19 -18.70 28.05
C ALA A 386 23.19 -18.50 26.88
N LEU A 387 22.68 -18.25 25.67
CA LEU A 387 23.49 -18.01 24.48
C LEU A 387 24.24 -16.68 24.56
N SER A 388 23.65 -15.62 25.09
CA SER A 388 24.36 -14.35 25.30
C SER A 388 25.52 -14.46 26.28
N LYS A 389 25.43 -15.34 27.29
CA LYS A 389 26.55 -15.63 28.20
C LYS A 389 27.66 -16.44 27.51
N LYS A 390 27.28 -17.37 26.61
CA LYS A 390 28.22 -18.20 25.85
C LYS A 390 28.97 -17.37 24.79
N ASN A 391 28.24 -16.51 24.07
CA ASN A 391 28.81 -15.59 23.09
C ASN A 391 28.61 -14.13 23.52
N ARG A 392 29.62 -13.49 24.06
CA ARG A 392 29.59 -12.09 24.51
C ARG A 392 29.54 -11.08 23.37
N ASN A 393 29.66 -11.51 22.11
CA ASN A 393 29.49 -10.63 20.94
C ASN A 393 28.04 -10.51 20.49
N ILE A 394 27.09 -11.09 21.20
CA ILE A 394 25.65 -10.87 21.02
C ILE A 394 25.26 -9.62 21.79
N GLN A 395 24.75 -8.63 21.06
CA GLN A 395 24.37 -7.34 21.61
C GLN A 395 22.91 -7.03 21.26
N PHE A 396 22.16 -6.48 22.21
CA PHE A 396 20.77 -6.07 22.01
C PHE A 396 20.64 -4.57 22.15
N TYR A 397 19.95 -3.96 21.19
CA TYR A 397 19.62 -2.55 21.14
C TYR A 397 18.11 -2.41 21.08
N VAL A 398 17.49 -2.07 22.21
CA VAL A 398 16.03 -1.86 22.28
C VAL A 398 15.74 -0.41 21.92
N ILE A 399 15.01 -0.21 20.84
CA ILE A 399 14.68 1.10 20.30
C ILE A 399 13.27 1.48 20.75
N ASP A 400 13.12 2.65 21.36
CA ASP A 400 11.84 3.27 21.61
C ASP A 400 11.30 3.84 20.29
N ASP A 401 10.53 3.03 19.58
CA ASP A 401 10.03 3.32 18.24
C ASP A 401 9.03 4.50 18.23
N GLU A 402 8.41 4.85 19.34
CA GLU A 402 7.61 6.08 19.48
C GLU A 402 8.45 7.35 19.23
N GLN A 403 9.77 7.30 19.49
CA GLN A 403 10.69 8.40 19.24
C GLN A 403 11.40 8.30 17.87
N LEU A 404 11.45 7.12 17.28
CA LEU A 404 12.03 6.89 15.97
C LEU A 404 11.12 7.39 14.84
N VAL A 405 9.82 7.36 15.06
CA VAL A 405 8.78 7.62 14.04
C VAL A 405 7.87 8.74 14.49
N ASN A 406 7.55 9.66 13.58
CA ASN A 406 6.44 10.59 13.81
C ASN A 406 5.15 9.80 13.99
N GLN A 407 4.26 10.22 14.90
CA GLN A 407 3.07 9.53 15.44
C GLN A 407 2.11 8.81 14.45
N HIS A 408 2.39 8.83 13.14
CA HIS A 408 1.54 8.26 12.09
C HIS A 408 2.26 7.27 11.15
N GLN A 409 3.53 6.94 11.41
CA GLN A 409 4.30 6.07 10.54
C GLN A 409 4.58 4.73 11.22
N MET A 410 4.09 3.64 10.65
CA MET A 410 4.39 2.29 11.14
C MET A 410 5.70 1.78 10.54
N ILE A 411 6.56 1.20 11.37
CA ILE A 411 7.74 0.46 10.92
C ILE A 411 7.31 -1.00 10.76
N GLN A 412 7.37 -1.52 9.55
CA GLN A 412 6.94 -2.87 9.22
C GLN A 412 8.09 -3.76 8.74
N PHE A 413 8.97 -3.24 7.88
CA PHE A 413 10.05 -4.05 7.30
C PHE A 413 11.18 -4.29 8.29
N SER A 414 11.51 -5.57 8.51
CA SER A 414 12.72 -5.96 9.21
C SER A 414 13.95 -5.86 8.29
N ILE A 415 15.11 -5.48 8.84
CA ILE A 415 16.37 -5.32 8.10
C ILE A 415 17.33 -6.45 8.51
N PHE A 416 17.85 -7.16 7.52
CA PHE A 416 18.84 -8.21 7.67
C PHE A 416 20.11 -7.79 6.92
N ASN A 417 21.20 -7.54 7.63
CA ASN A 417 22.43 -6.98 7.10
C ASN A 417 23.65 -7.73 7.61
N ASN A 418 24.52 -8.16 6.70
CA ASN A 418 25.85 -8.72 7.02
C ASN A 418 26.99 -7.82 6.53
N ARG A 419 26.72 -6.50 6.33
CA ARG A 419 27.62 -5.47 5.82
C ARG A 419 28.11 -5.66 4.37
N LYS A 420 27.74 -6.76 3.70
CA LYS A 420 28.00 -7.06 2.29
C LYS A 420 26.74 -7.36 1.50
N LYS A 421 25.78 -7.97 2.16
CA LYS A 421 24.44 -8.24 1.64
C LYS A 421 23.42 -7.69 2.61
N LEU A 422 22.34 -7.17 2.07
CA LEU A 422 21.25 -6.63 2.85
C LEU A 422 19.93 -6.97 2.16
N PHE A 423 18.97 -7.40 2.96
CA PHE A 423 17.60 -7.52 2.52
C PHE A 423 16.62 -7.00 3.57
N LEU A 424 15.45 -6.57 3.11
CA LEU A 424 14.34 -6.16 3.94
C LEU A 424 13.27 -7.24 3.85
N LYS A 425 12.73 -7.69 4.98
CA LYS A 425 11.63 -8.66 5.04
C LYS A 425 10.33 -7.92 5.33
N ASN A 426 9.27 -8.25 4.61
CA ASN A 426 7.92 -7.70 4.80
C ASN A 426 7.05 -8.66 5.64
N PRO A 427 6.93 -8.48 6.96
CA PRO A 427 6.09 -9.35 7.78
C PRO A 427 4.60 -9.28 7.40
N SER A 428 4.10 -8.14 6.92
CA SER A 428 2.69 -7.97 6.52
C SER A 428 2.29 -8.93 5.40
N ARG A 429 3.21 -9.29 4.51
CA ARG A 429 2.97 -10.21 3.39
C ARG A 429 2.44 -11.58 3.86
N TYR A 430 2.90 -12.07 5.00
CA TYR A 430 2.51 -13.36 5.55
C TYR A 430 1.09 -13.41 6.10
N HIS A 431 0.47 -12.25 6.32
CA HIS A 431 -0.90 -12.13 6.82
C HIS A 431 -1.89 -11.65 5.77
N THR A 432 -1.41 -10.85 4.80
CA THR A 432 -2.28 -10.18 3.82
C THR A 432 -2.21 -10.80 2.43
N ASP A 433 -1.18 -11.59 2.18
CA ASP A 433 -0.83 -12.14 0.85
C ASP A 433 -0.66 -11.06 -0.24
N ILE A 434 -0.30 -9.82 0.19
CA ILE A 434 -0.16 -8.66 -0.68
C ILE A 434 1.21 -8.02 -0.49
N GLY A 435 1.82 -7.57 -1.60
CA GLY A 435 3.13 -6.93 -1.62
C GLY A 435 4.30 -7.92 -1.76
N PRO A 436 5.55 -7.45 -1.80
CA PRO A 436 6.72 -8.31 -1.91
C PRO A 436 7.01 -9.02 -0.59
N TYR A 437 7.62 -10.19 -0.66
CA TYR A 437 8.17 -10.86 0.54
C TYR A 437 9.43 -10.16 1.03
N PHE A 438 10.30 -9.78 0.10
CA PHE A 438 11.59 -9.19 0.40
C PHE A 438 11.92 -8.04 -0.54
N TYR A 439 12.81 -7.15 -0.09
CA TYR A 439 13.62 -6.29 -0.95
C TYR A 439 15.09 -6.70 -0.83
N SER A 440 15.71 -7.07 -1.96
CA SER A 440 17.14 -7.29 -2.04
C SER A 440 17.85 -5.99 -2.39
N VAL A 441 18.78 -5.54 -1.54
CA VAL A 441 19.59 -4.34 -1.79
C VAL A 441 20.83 -4.74 -2.56
N LEU A 442 21.01 -4.15 -3.75
CA LEU A 442 22.08 -4.49 -4.68
C LEU A 442 23.23 -3.49 -4.63
N SER A 443 22.96 -2.23 -4.26
CA SER A 443 23.96 -1.17 -4.17
C SER A 443 24.83 -1.33 -2.94
N ASP A 444 26.13 -1.59 -3.12
CA ASP A 444 27.12 -1.63 -2.04
C ASP A 444 27.17 -0.33 -1.24
N GLN A 445 26.95 0.79 -1.89
CA GLN A 445 26.95 2.09 -1.23
C GLN A 445 25.73 2.24 -0.32
N LEU A 446 24.56 1.78 -0.77
CA LEU A 446 23.34 1.77 0.04
C LEU A 446 23.47 0.81 1.23
N ILE A 447 24.07 -0.38 1.04
CA ILE A 447 24.36 -1.32 2.14
C ILE A 447 25.25 -0.66 3.19
N ARG A 448 26.34 -0.02 2.77
CA ARG A 448 27.25 0.71 3.70
C ARG A 448 26.51 1.83 4.42
N ARG A 449 25.63 2.56 3.72
CA ARG A 449 24.88 3.67 4.31
C ARG A 449 23.90 3.20 5.37
N ILE A 450 23.13 2.12 5.07
CA ILE A 450 22.22 1.49 6.05
C ILE A 450 23.00 0.94 7.23
N SER A 451 24.15 0.28 6.99
CA SER A 451 25.02 -0.22 8.07
C SER A 451 25.47 0.88 9.00
N SER A 452 25.91 2.03 8.44
CA SER A 452 26.34 3.19 9.23
C SER A 452 25.18 3.82 10.00
N TYR A 453 23.98 3.85 9.42
CA TYR A 453 22.78 4.32 10.09
C TYR A 453 22.44 3.46 11.30
N LEU A 454 22.44 2.10 11.15
CA LEU A 454 22.22 1.17 12.25
C LEU A 454 23.29 1.31 13.35
N ASP A 455 24.56 1.47 12.96
CA ASP A 455 25.64 1.76 13.94
C ASP A 455 25.42 3.08 14.67
N GLY A 456 24.86 4.09 14.00
CA GLY A 456 24.49 5.37 14.61
C GLY A 456 23.37 5.25 15.64
N LEU A 457 22.41 4.34 15.44
CA LEU A 457 21.33 4.10 16.39
C LEU A 457 21.80 3.65 17.78
N LYS A 458 22.97 2.98 17.85
CA LYS A 458 23.57 2.56 19.12
C LYS A 458 23.78 3.69 20.13
N ASN A 459 23.99 4.89 19.63
CA ASN A 459 24.27 6.09 20.44
C ASN A 459 23.06 7.03 20.55
N ALA A 460 21.88 6.64 20.07
CA ALA A 460 20.70 7.47 20.14
C ALA A 460 20.09 7.44 21.55
N ASP A 461 19.58 8.56 22.03
CA ASP A 461 18.99 8.71 23.38
C ASP A 461 17.75 7.80 23.58
N TYR A 462 17.10 7.40 22.48
CA TYR A 462 15.96 6.49 22.47
C TYR A 462 16.33 5.01 22.24
N CYS A 463 17.62 4.68 22.34
CA CYS A 463 18.15 3.33 22.19
C CYS A 463 18.78 2.84 23.50
N SER A 464 18.27 1.75 24.04
CA SER A 464 18.82 1.11 25.24
C SER A 464 19.67 -0.09 24.87
N HIS A 465 20.92 -0.12 25.28
CA HIS A 465 21.88 -1.19 25.01
C HIS A 465 21.90 -2.23 26.13
N TYR A 466 21.85 -3.49 25.74
CA TYR A 466 21.97 -4.63 26.64
C TYR A 466 23.00 -5.64 26.09
N GLU A 467 23.99 -5.91 26.90
CA GLU A 467 24.93 -7.05 26.79
C GLU A 467 24.57 -8.15 27.80
N ALA A 468 25.23 -9.28 27.75
CA ALA A 468 24.93 -10.45 28.59
C ALA A 468 24.72 -10.13 30.08
N GLU A 469 25.54 -9.26 30.66
CA GLU A 469 25.50 -8.91 32.09
C GLU A 469 24.32 -7.99 32.43
N SER A 470 24.09 -6.97 31.61
CA SER A 470 22.94 -6.05 31.80
C SER A 470 21.61 -6.76 31.48
N LEU A 471 21.60 -7.66 30.49
CA LEU A 471 20.43 -8.47 30.17
C LEU A 471 20.09 -9.42 31.33
N GLN A 472 21.10 -10.06 31.97
CA GLN A 472 20.87 -10.89 33.15
C GLN A 472 20.33 -10.05 34.32
N THR A 473 20.90 -8.88 34.56
CA THR A 473 20.42 -7.98 35.63
C THR A 473 18.96 -7.56 35.40
N PHE A 474 18.58 -7.27 34.16
CA PHE A 474 17.21 -6.95 33.77
C PHE A 474 16.29 -8.16 34.01
N TYR A 475 16.71 -9.35 33.60
CA TYR A 475 15.96 -10.59 33.80
C TYR A 475 15.72 -10.86 35.29
N ASP A 476 16.76 -10.81 36.12
CA ASP A 476 16.64 -11.05 37.55
C ASP A 476 15.65 -10.10 38.24
N LYS A 477 15.55 -8.88 37.72
CA LYS A 477 14.65 -7.85 38.24
C LYS A 477 13.22 -8.00 37.75
N TYR A 478 13.01 -8.36 36.49
CA TYR A 478 11.71 -8.24 35.83
C TYR A 478 11.10 -9.54 35.31
N SER A 479 11.82 -10.68 35.34
CA SER A 479 11.33 -11.95 34.79
C SER A 479 9.98 -12.38 35.34
N SER A 480 9.76 -12.23 36.65
CA SER A 480 8.47 -12.57 37.27
C SER A 480 7.31 -11.73 36.72
N LEU A 481 7.54 -10.47 36.38
CA LEU A 481 6.52 -9.62 35.76
C LEU A 481 6.26 -10.05 34.31
N VAL A 482 7.33 -10.22 33.53
CA VAL A 482 7.24 -10.64 32.12
C VAL A 482 6.54 -11.99 32.00
N TYR A 483 6.89 -12.96 32.84
CA TYR A 483 6.25 -14.28 32.84
C TYR A 483 4.76 -14.22 33.16
N ARG A 484 4.36 -13.38 34.12
CA ARG A 484 2.92 -13.16 34.41
C ARG A 484 2.19 -12.50 33.23
N MET A 485 2.83 -11.58 32.51
CA MET A 485 2.25 -10.98 31.31
C MET A 485 2.07 -12.03 30.20
N ILE A 486 3.06 -12.89 30.00
CA ILE A 486 2.99 -14.02 29.06
C ILE A 486 1.84 -14.97 29.45
N ASP A 487 1.72 -15.34 30.75
CA ASP A 487 0.65 -16.22 31.21
C ASP A 487 -0.74 -15.57 31.06
N LEU A 488 -0.86 -14.27 31.34
CA LEU A 488 -2.12 -13.55 31.16
C LEU A 488 -2.55 -13.46 29.70
N SER A 489 -1.61 -13.43 28.77
CA SER A 489 -1.92 -13.39 27.34
C SER A 489 -2.62 -14.66 26.85
N ALA A 490 -2.38 -15.80 27.48
CA ALA A 490 -3.05 -17.07 27.17
C ALA A 490 -4.57 -17.05 27.47
N PHE A 491 -5.02 -16.18 28.36
CA PHE A 491 -6.45 -16.04 28.68
C PHE A 491 -7.20 -15.07 27.76
N LYS A 492 -6.47 -14.36 26.87
CA LYS A 492 -7.08 -13.44 25.89
C LYS A 492 -7.50 -14.14 24.58
N LYS A 493 -7.03 -15.36 24.36
CA LYS A 493 -7.39 -16.23 23.23
C LYS A 493 -8.46 -17.22 23.65
#